data_7a5c2c3386bd8a16b8a339c594ff63a0
#
_entry.id   7a5c2c3386bd8a16b8a339c594ff63a0
#
_cell.length_a   1.000
_cell.length_b   1.000
_cell.length_c   1.000
_cell.angle_alpha   90.00
_cell.angle_beta   90.00
_cell.angle_gamma   90.00
#
_symmetry.space_group_name_H-M   'P 1'
#
loop_
_entity.id
_entity.type
_entity.pdbx_description
1 polymer ?
#
loop_
_entity_poly.entity_id
_entity_poly.type
_entity_poly.pdbx_seq_one_letter_code
_entity_poly.pdbx_strand_id
1 'polypeptide(L)'
;MAEPRYGEERKQMGSIVGDRPKISVIMGVYNGADRVDEAIASIRVQTFTDWEFIICDDASTDNTWEKLVEWSKIDSRIVPIRNEKNMKLAATLNKCLEHASGSYIARMDDDDYSYPWRLMAQNDFLDVNTYYAFVSGQVNGLTKEFGIIEDYWHRKEFPEKKDFLGVS
;
A
#
# COMPACT_ATOMS: atom_id res chain seq x y z
N MET A 1 28.56 -15.50 -1.07
CA MET A 1 27.29 -16.25 -1.21
C MET A 1 26.25 -15.21 -1.59
N ALA A 2 25.61 -15.37 -2.74
CA ALA A 2 24.59 -14.42 -3.20
C ALA A 2 23.33 -14.59 -2.35
N GLU A 3 22.76 -13.48 -1.85
CA GLU A 3 21.49 -13.50 -1.16
C GLU A 3 20.37 -13.98 -2.09
N PRO A 4 19.38 -14.74 -1.62
CA PRO A 4 18.29 -15.21 -2.45
C PRO A 4 17.44 -14.02 -2.93
N ARG A 5 17.28 -13.89 -4.24
CA ARG A 5 16.45 -12.88 -4.89
C ARG A 5 14.96 -13.27 -4.74
N TYR A 6 14.32 -12.79 -3.69
CA TYR A 6 12.91 -13.06 -3.37
C TYR A 6 11.92 -12.80 -4.53
N GLY A 7 12.28 -12.00 -5.52
CA GLY A 7 11.44 -11.69 -6.69
C GLY A 7 11.52 -12.70 -7.84
N GLU A 8 12.60 -13.49 -7.96
CA GLU A 8 12.78 -14.41 -9.10
C GLU A 8 12.08 -15.76 -8.87
N GLU A 9 11.92 -16.20 -7.62
CA GLU A 9 11.26 -17.47 -7.32
C GLU A 9 9.75 -17.46 -7.64
N ARG A 10 9.06 -16.31 -7.48
CA ARG A 10 7.63 -16.21 -7.87
C ARG A 10 7.40 -16.23 -9.39
N LYS A 11 8.35 -15.80 -10.21
CA LYS A 11 8.24 -15.86 -11.68
C LYS A 11 8.40 -17.27 -12.26
N GLN A 12 8.97 -18.18 -11.48
CA GLN A 12 9.18 -19.59 -11.93
C GLN A 12 8.09 -20.56 -11.48
N MET A 13 7.24 -20.20 -10.50
CA MET A 13 6.07 -21.00 -10.15
C MET A 13 4.95 -20.70 -11.17
N GLY A 14 4.84 -21.61 -12.13
CA GLY A 14 3.92 -21.53 -13.27
C GLY A 14 2.49 -21.20 -12.84
N SER A 15 1.85 -20.39 -13.66
CA SER A 15 0.49 -19.92 -13.59
C SER A 15 -0.53 -21.03 -13.30
N ILE A 16 -0.95 -21.13 -12.05
CA ILE A 16 -2.24 -21.71 -11.71
C ILE A 16 -3.22 -20.51 -11.71
N VAL A 17 -4.14 -20.52 -12.65
CA VAL A 17 -5.24 -19.55 -12.71
C VAL A 17 -6.05 -19.71 -11.41
N GLY A 18 -5.91 -18.78 -10.47
CA GLY A 18 -6.65 -18.80 -9.21
C GLY A 18 -6.02 -18.10 -8.02
N ASP A 19 -4.77 -17.64 -8.08
CA ASP A 19 -4.01 -17.28 -6.88
C ASP A 19 -3.43 -15.85 -6.89
N ARG A 20 -4.02 -14.93 -7.66
CA ARG A 20 -3.63 -13.53 -7.59
C ARG A 20 -4.49 -12.82 -6.55
N PRO A 21 -3.91 -12.04 -5.66
CA PRO A 21 -4.68 -11.27 -4.70
C PRO A 21 -5.58 -10.26 -5.42
N LYS A 22 -6.70 -9.94 -4.82
CA LYS A 22 -7.61 -8.92 -5.37
C LYS A 22 -6.98 -7.52 -5.32
N ILE A 23 -6.23 -7.22 -4.25
CA ILE A 23 -5.63 -5.90 -4.00
C ILE A 23 -4.13 -6.04 -3.79
N SER A 24 -3.32 -5.26 -4.51
CA SER A 24 -1.94 -4.98 -4.15
C SER A 24 -1.86 -3.66 -3.41
N VAL A 25 -1.54 -3.70 -2.12
CA VAL A 25 -1.17 -2.51 -1.36
C VAL A 25 0.28 -2.18 -1.71
N ILE A 26 0.58 -0.90 -1.99
CA ILE A 26 1.93 -0.44 -2.30
C ILE A 26 2.38 0.67 -1.36
N MET A 27 3.62 0.62 -0.92
CA MET A 27 4.23 1.61 -0.04
C MET A 27 5.70 1.81 -0.38
N GLY A 28 6.13 3.08 -0.49
CA GLY A 28 7.54 3.45 -0.51
C GLY A 28 7.97 3.97 0.85
N VAL A 29 9.13 3.57 1.34
CA VAL A 29 9.65 4.04 2.63
C VAL A 29 11.12 4.44 2.50
N TYR A 30 11.50 5.53 3.19
CA TYR A 30 12.88 5.97 3.32
C TYR A 30 13.13 6.50 4.74
N ASN A 31 14.02 5.85 5.51
CA ASN A 31 14.29 6.17 6.90
C ASN A 31 13.01 6.28 7.73
N GLY A 32 12.20 5.22 7.72
CA GLY A 32 10.89 5.13 8.38
C GLY A 32 10.85 4.15 9.54
N ALA A 33 11.98 3.80 10.14
CA ALA A 33 12.07 2.78 11.18
C ALA A 33 11.23 3.09 12.43
N ASP A 34 10.92 4.35 12.69
CA ASP A 34 10.14 4.80 13.84
C ASP A 34 8.62 4.73 13.64
N ARG A 35 8.13 4.58 12.40
CA ARG A 35 6.70 4.67 12.05
C ARG A 35 6.16 3.51 11.20
N VAL A 36 7.02 2.83 10.45
CA VAL A 36 6.61 1.78 9.51
C VAL A 36 5.84 0.62 10.16
N ASP A 37 6.11 0.32 11.42
CA ASP A 37 5.44 -0.75 12.15
C ASP A 37 3.94 -0.49 12.30
N GLU A 38 3.54 0.75 12.59
CA GLU A 38 2.14 1.13 12.74
C GLU A 38 1.40 1.06 11.40
N ALA A 39 2.01 1.56 10.33
CA ALA A 39 1.46 1.48 8.98
C ALA A 39 1.23 0.01 8.55
N ILE A 40 2.22 -0.87 8.73
CA ILE A 40 2.12 -2.29 8.38
C ILE A 40 1.06 -2.99 9.24
N ALA A 41 1.06 -2.76 10.55
CA ALA A 41 0.09 -3.36 11.45
C ALA A 41 -1.36 -2.98 11.05
N SER A 42 -1.60 -1.75 10.60
CA SER A 42 -2.91 -1.27 10.19
C SER A 42 -3.43 -1.96 8.92
N ILE A 43 -2.55 -2.35 8.01
CA ILE A 43 -2.91 -3.16 6.83
C ILE A 43 -3.15 -4.62 7.21
N ARG A 44 -2.38 -5.19 8.14
CA ARG A 44 -2.57 -6.58 8.57
C ARG A 44 -3.93 -6.84 9.21
N VAL A 45 -4.51 -5.85 9.90
CA VAL A 45 -5.82 -5.97 10.57
C VAL A 45 -7.00 -5.61 9.68
N GLN A 46 -6.81 -5.42 8.38
CA GLN A 46 -7.89 -5.16 7.44
C GLN A 46 -8.91 -6.31 7.44
N THR A 47 -10.19 -5.97 7.41
CA THR A 47 -11.30 -6.96 7.34
C THR A 47 -11.34 -7.67 6.00
N PHE A 48 -10.88 -7.03 4.93
CA PHE A 48 -10.65 -7.66 3.64
C PHE A 48 -9.29 -8.36 3.66
N THR A 49 -9.23 -9.65 3.34
CA THR A 49 -8.03 -10.49 3.54
C THR A 49 -7.30 -10.87 2.26
N ASP A 50 -7.91 -10.68 1.10
CA ASP A 50 -7.34 -11.05 -0.21
C ASP A 50 -6.49 -9.90 -0.78
N TRP A 51 -5.33 -9.70 -0.15
CA TRP A 51 -4.36 -8.68 -0.54
C TRP A 51 -2.91 -9.17 -0.41
N GLU A 52 -2.02 -8.54 -1.14
CA GLU A 52 -0.58 -8.52 -0.92
C GLU A 52 -0.13 -7.10 -0.57
N PHE A 53 1.01 -6.97 0.13
CA PHE A 53 1.56 -5.68 0.52
C PHE A 53 3.01 -5.56 0.09
N ILE A 54 3.25 -4.83 -0.98
CA ILE A 54 4.58 -4.61 -1.55
C ILE A 54 5.14 -3.32 -0.95
N ILE A 55 6.24 -3.46 -0.23
CA ILE A 55 6.89 -2.35 0.46
C ILE A 55 8.30 -2.18 -0.08
N CYS A 56 8.56 -1.04 -0.72
CA CYS A 56 9.88 -0.75 -1.27
C CYS A 56 10.66 0.19 -0.34
N ASP A 57 11.75 -0.35 0.24
CA ASP A 57 12.76 0.45 0.93
C ASP A 57 13.62 1.21 -0.09
N ASP A 58 13.59 2.54 -0.04
CA ASP A 58 14.31 3.42 -0.95
C ASP A 58 15.77 3.66 -0.51
N ALA A 59 16.50 2.58 -0.20
CA ALA A 59 17.87 2.58 0.31
C ALA A 59 18.00 3.32 1.64
N SER A 60 17.19 2.98 2.62
CA SER A 60 17.28 3.52 3.98
C SER A 60 18.63 3.24 4.63
N THR A 61 19.05 4.17 5.48
CA THR A 61 20.31 4.11 6.24
C THR A 61 20.10 3.77 7.71
N ASP A 62 18.85 3.72 8.15
CA ASP A 62 18.43 3.24 9.47
C ASP A 62 18.01 1.76 9.42
N ASN A 63 17.40 1.24 10.47
CA ASN A 63 16.98 -0.16 10.54
C ASN A 63 15.59 -0.42 9.90
N THR A 64 15.17 0.42 8.96
CA THR A 64 13.89 0.22 8.22
C THR A 64 13.87 -1.12 7.50
N TRP A 65 14.93 -1.44 6.75
CA TRP A 65 15.01 -2.68 5.98
C TRP A 65 14.86 -3.93 6.85
N GLU A 66 15.56 -3.98 7.97
CA GLU A 66 15.52 -5.09 8.90
C GLU A 66 14.10 -5.32 9.43
N LYS A 67 13.36 -4.25 9.76
CA LYS A 67 11.96 -4.31 10.17
C LYS A 67 11.06 -4.88 9.07
N LEU A 68 11.22 -4.44 7.83
CA LEU A 68 10.43 -4.96 6.71
C LEU A 68 10.65 -6.47 6.51
N VAL A 69 11.90 -6.92 6.63
CA VAL A 69 12.25 -8.35 6.56
C VAL A 69 11.64 -9.14 7.73
N GLU A 70 11.59 -8.57 8.93
CA GLU A 70 10.93 -9.19 10.07
C GLU A 70 9.43 -9.32 9.84
N TRP A 71 8.77 -8.29 9.33
CA TRP A 71 7.35 -8.32 9.01
C TRP A 71 7.01 -9.38 7.96
N SER A 72 7.84 -9.57 6.95
CA SER A 72 7.62 -10.60 5.92
C SER A 72 7.71 -12.04 6.47
N LYS A 73 8.44 -12.26 7.56
CA LYS A 73 8.48 -13.55 8.26
C LYS A 73 7.22 -13.80 9.09
N ILE A 74 6.58 -12.71 9.58
CA ILE A 74 5.35 -12.77 10.38
C ILE A 74 4.12 -12.98 9.49
N ASP A 75 4.10 -12.37 8.29
CA ASP A 75 2.98 -12.44 7.36
C ASP A 75 3.49 -12.53 5.91
N SER A 76 3.28 -13.68 5.28
CA SER A 76 3.78 -13.98 3.92
C SER A 76 3.16 -13.11 2.82
N ARG A 77 2.08 -12.37 3.11
CA ARG A 77 1.48 -11.40 2.19
C ARG A 77 2.30 -10.11 2.09
N ILE A 78 3.23 -9.87 3.02
CA ILE A 78 4.13 -8.72 3.03
C ILE A 78 5.36 -9.06 2.21
N VAL A 79 5.61 -8.27 1.17
CA VAL A 79 6.69 -8.48 0.19
C VAL A 79 7.63 -7.27 0.22
N PRO A 80 8.71 -7.32 1.01
CA PRO A 80 9.71 -6.27 1.02
C PRO A 80 10.59 -6.34 -0.23
N ILE A 81 10.82 -5.19 -0.84
CA ILE A 81 11.79 -5.00 -1.92
C ILE A 81 12.66 -3.79 -1.60
N ARG A 82 13.85 -3.70 -2.21
CA ARG A 82 14.80 -2.63 -1.90
C ARG A 82 15.38 -1.99 -3.15
N ASN A 83 15.57 -0.66 -3.12
CA ASN A 83 16.36 0.06 -4.10
C ASN A 83 17.85 0.01 -3.73
N GLU A 84 18.73 0.02 -4.73
CA GLU A 84 20.19 0.09 -4.51
C GLU A 84 20.64 1.49 -4.05
N LYS A 85 19.86 2.52 -4.38
CA LYS A 85 20.06 3.91 -3.99
C LYS A 85 18.72 4.62 -3.86
N ASN A 86 18.72 5.76 -3.17
CA ASN A 86 17.51 6.58 -3.04
C ASN A 86 17.03 7.10 -4.41
N MET A 87 15.90 6.58 -4.87
CA MET A 87 15.27 6.88 -6.17
C MET A 87 14.11 7.87 -6.05
N LYS A 88 13.74 8.28 -4.83
CA LYS A 88 12.59 9.12 -4.50
C LYS A 88 11.24 8.40 -4.67
N LEU A 89 10.22 8.93 -3.99
CA LEU A 89 8.92 8.29 -3.81
C LEU A 89 8.29 7.78 -5.11
N ALA A 90 8.26 8.61 -6.16
CA ALA A 90 7.59 8.25 -7.40
C ALA A 90 8.24 7.02 -8.08
N ALA A 91 9.57 6.96 -8.16
CA ALA A 91 10.29 5.83 -8.74
C ALA A 91 10.15 4.58 -7.84
N THR A 92 10.17 4.77 -6.53
CA THR A 92 10.00 3.70 -5.54
C THR A 92 8.60 3.07 -5.63
N LEU A 93 7.54 3.89 -5.77
CA LEU A 93 6.19 3.39 -5.99
C LEU A 93 6.04 2.69 -7.36
N ASN A 94 6.68 3.20 -8.42
CA ASN A 94 6.68 2.51 -9.72
C ASN A 94 7.33 1.13 -9.62
N LYS A 95 8.40 0.98 -8.85
CA LYS A 95 8.99 -0.33 -8.59
C LYS A 95 8.03 -1.26 -7.83
N CYS A 96 7.24 -0.75 -6.89
CA CYS A 96 6.17 -1.55 -6.28
C CYS A 96 5.16 -2.01 -7.33
N LEU A 97 4.74 -1.14 -8.25
CA LEU A 97 3.79 -1.48 -9.31
C LEU A 97 4.31 -2.59 -10.24
N GLU A 98 5.61 -2.65 -10.51
CA GLU A 98 6.22 -3.74 -11.31
C GLU A 98 6.09 -5.13 -10.64
N HIS A 99 5.93 -5.15 -9.30
CA HIS A 99 5.78 -6.37 -8.51
C HIS A 99 4.32 -6.68 -8.16
N ALA A 100 3.41 -5.71 -8.37
CA ALA A 100 2.00 -5.84 -8.05
C ALA A 100 1.32 -6.84 -9.00
N SER A 101 0.50 -7.74 -8.43
CA SER A 101 -0.25 -8.74 -9.18
C SER A 101 -1.77 -8.64 -8.99
N GLY A 102 -2.23 -7.80 -8.07
CA GLY A 102 -3.63 -7.58 -7.75
C GLY A 102 -4.41 -6.86 -8.85
N SER A 103 -5.73 -7.06 -8.86
CA SER A 103 -6.64 -6.37 -9.78
C SER A 103 -6.78 -4.89 -9.46
N TYR A 104 -6.61 -4.52 -8.20
CA TYR A 104 -6.63 -3.14 -7.71
C TYR A 104 -5.32 -2.80 -7.02
N ILE A 105 -4.95 -1.52 -7.09
CA ILE A 105 -3.80 -0.96 -6.38
C ILE A 105 -4.32 -0.05 -5.26
N ALA A 106 -3.87 -0.30 -4.04
CA ALA A 106 -4.12 0.56 -2.88
C ALA A 106 -2.81 1.21 -2.43
N ARG A 107 -2.72 2.54 -2.51
CA ARG A 107 -1.56 3.26 -2.00
C ARG A 107 -1.64 3.42 -0.47
N MET A 108 -0.50 3.28 0.20
CA MET A 108 -0.29 3.54 1.62
C MET A 108 1.00 4.34 1.79
N ASP A 109 1.02 5.31 2.70
CA ASP A 109 2.23 6.02 3.11
C ASP A 109 2.74 5.43 4.45
N ASP A 110 4.05 5.55 4.72
CA ASP A 110 4.72 4.87 5.84
C ASP A 110 4.44 5.52 7.21
N ASP A 111 3.77 6.66 7.21
CA ASP A 111 3.30 7.42 8.38
C ASP A 111 1.77 7.46 8.51
N ASP A 112 1.05 6.74 7.67
CA ASP A 112 -0.41 6.66 7.70
C ASP A 112 -0.92 5.47 8.51
N TYR A 113 -2.16 5.58 9.01
CA TYR A 113 -2.94 4.50 9.60
C TYR A 113 -4.16 4.19 8.75
N SER A 114 -4.31 2.92 8.34
CA SER A 114 -5.45 2.45 7.55
C SER A 114 -6.53 1.87 8.45
N TYR A 115 -7.74 2.48 8.46
CA TYR A 115 -8.87 1.91 9.19
C TYR A 115 -9.19 0.49 8.73
N PRO A 116 -9.61 -0.43 9.65
CA PRO A 116 -9.74 -1.86 9.36
C PRO A 116 -10.68 -2.21 8.20
N TRP A 117 -11.63 -1.37 7.87
CA TRP A 117 -12.60 -1.60 6.79
C TRP A 117 -12.25 -0.90 5.47
N ARG A 118 -11.13 -0.16 5.39
CA ARG A 118 -10.78 0.65 4.21
C ARG A 118 -10.73 -0.17 2.93
N LEU A 119 -9.96 -1.26 2.92
CA LEU A 119 -9.80 -2.06 1.71
C LEU A 119 -11.11 -2.71 1.28
N MET A 120 -11.93 -3.20 2.22
CA MET A 120 -13.23 -3.78 1.93
C MET A 120 -14.18 -2.74 1.31
N ALA A 121 -14.32 -1.57 1.95
CA ALA A 121 -15.21 -0.53 1.46
C ALA A 121 -14.82 -0.01 0.06
N GLN A 122 -13.52 0.16 -0.19
CA GLN A 122 -13.01 0.62 -1.49
C GLN A 122 -13.18 -0.46 -2.58
N ASN A 123 -12.92 -1.73 -2.23
CA ASN A 123 -13.15 -2.85 -3.14
C ASN A 123 -14.61 -2.97 -3.53
N ASP A 124 -15.52 -3.00 -2.56
CA ASP A 124 -16.95 -3.15 -2.80
C ASP A 124 -17.50 -2.00 -3.65
N PHE A 125 -17.01 -0.77 -3.40
CA PHE A 125 -17.39 0.37 -4.20
C PHE A 125 -16.98 0.22 -5.67
N LEU A 126 -15.72 -0.15 -5.94
CA LEU A 126 -15.19 -0.29 -7.31
C LEU A 126 -15.79 -1.50 -8.03
N ASP A 127 -16.06 -2.60 -7.34
CA ASP A 127 -16.66 -3.80 -7.94
C ASP A 127 -18.11 -3.55 -8.39
N VAL A 128 -18.85 -2.71 -7.66
CA VAL A 128 -20.23 -2.33 -8.03
C VAL A 128 -20.26 -1.19 -9.04
N ASN A 129 -19.33 -0.26 -8.95
CA ASN A 129 -19.33 0.98 -9.74
C ASN A 129 -18.23 0.94 -10.81
N THR A 130 -18.38 0.07 -11.79
CA THR A 130 -17.36 -0.21 -12.83
C THR A 130 -16.98 0.98 -13.73
N TYR A 131 -17.71 2.09 -13.66
CA TYR A 131 -17.37 3.33 -14.37
C TYR A 131 -16.28 4.15 -13.72
N TYR A 132 -15.94 3.87 -12.45
CA TYR A 132 -14.91 4.59 -11.73
C TYR A 132 -13.58 3.86 -11.85
N ALA A 133 -12.53 4.59 -12.21
CA ALA A 133 -11.18 4.06 -12.28
C ALA A 133 -10.47 4.07 -10.91
N PHE A 134 -10.92 4.90 -9.96
CA PHE A 134 -10.36 4.99 -8.62
C PHE A 134 -11.39 5.49 -7.61
N VAL A 135 -11.11 5.23 -6.34
CA VAL A 135 -11.86 5.73 -5.17
C VAL A 135 -10.85 6.22 -4.13
N SER A 136 -11.20 7.32 -3.44
CA SER A 136 -10.47 7.83 -2.28
C SER A 136 -11.39 7.88 -1.08
N GLY A 137 -10.85 7.63 0.11
CA GLY A 137 -11.55 7.79 1.38
C GLY A 137 -11.32 9.18 1.98
N GLN A 138 -12.05 9.48 3.05
CA GLN A 138 -11.73 10.62 3.92
C GLN A 138 -10.43 10.34 4.68
N VAL A 139 -9.63 11.37 4.89
CA VAL A 139 -8.41 11.32 5.71
C VAL A 139 -8.65 12.16 6.95
N ASN A 140 -8.45 11.56 8.12
CA ASN A 140 -8.44 12.27 9.39
C ASN A 140 -7.00 12.57 9.77
N GLY A 141 -6.70 13.82 10.13
CA GLY A 141 -5.40 14.17 10.68
C GLY A 141 -5.25 13.59 12.09
N LEU A 142 -4.11 12.94 12.36
CA LEU A 142 -3.73 12.49 13.69
C LEU A 142 -2.58 13.35 14.19
N THR A 143 -2.69 13.90 15.41
CA THR A 143 -1.57 14.56 16.07
C THR A 143 -1.26 13.86 17.38
N LYS A 144 0.03 13.80 17.73
CA LYS A 144 0.49 13.21 19.01
C LYS A 144 -0.07 13.94 20.25
N GLU A 145 -0.44 15.22 20.10
CA GLU A 145 -0.91 16.06 21.22
C GLU A 145 -2.44 16.07 21.38
N PHE A 146 -3.21 15.94 20.29
CA PHE A 146 -4.66 16.19 20.31
C PHE A 146 -5.51 14.98 19.90
N GLY A 147 -4.90 13.84 19.55
CA GLY A 147 -5.64 12.69 19.05
C GLY A 147 -6.19 12.90 17.64
N ILE A 148 -7.38 12.36 17.37
CA ILE A 148 -8.04 12.48 16.07
C ILE A 148 -8.56 13.90 15.88
N ILE A 149 -8.08 14.59 14.83
CA ILE A 149 -8.69 15.82 14.36
C ILE A 149 -9.78 15.39 13.37
N GLU A 150 -11.03 15.38 13.82
CA GLU A 150 -12.16 15.25 12.92
C GLU A 150 -12.21 16.51 12.04
N ASP A 151 -12.37 16.32 10.72
CA ASP A 151 -12.61 17.37 9.74
C ASP A 151 -11.42 18.13 9.14
N TYR A 152 -10.47 17.42 8.52
CA TYR A 152 -9.56 18.16 7.63
C TYR A 152 -10.12 18.40 6.21
N TRP A 153 -11.10 17.59 5.74
CA TRP A 153 -11.73 17.76 4.41
C TRP A 153 -13.20 17.31 4.40
N HIS A 154 -14.12 18.19 4.71
CA HIS A 154 -15.53 18.00 4.37
C HIS A 154 -15.75 18.25 2.87
N ARG A 155 -15.74 17.19 2.06
CA ARG A 155 -16.58 17.19 0.86
C ARG A 155 -17.87 16.42 1.19
N LYS A 156 -18.97 17.14 1.27
CA LYS A 156 -20.31 16.58 1.53
C LYS A 156 -20.87 15.75 0.39
N GLU A 157 -20.20 15.69 -0.79
CA GLU A 157 -20.68 15.00 -1.98
C GLU A 157 -19.48 14.38 -2.71
N PHE A 158 -19.66 13.16 -3.21
CA PHE A 158 -18.71 12.59 -4.17
C PHE A 158 -18.73 13.50 -5.41
N PRO A 159 -17.57 13.99 -5.88
CA PRO A 159 -17.55 14.82 -7.07
C PRO A 159 -18.12 14.03 -8.25
N GLU A 160 -19.01 14.66 -9.03
CA GLU A 160 -19.49 14.08 -10.27
C GLU A 160 -18.31 13.90 -11.24
N LYS A 161 -18.42 12.95 -12.18
CA LYS A 161 -17.38 12.64 -13.17
C LYS A 161 -16.77 13.87 -13.85
N LYS A 162 -17.58 14.91 -14.08
CA LYS A 162 -17.15 16.20 -14.64
C LYS A 162 -16.12 16.97 -13.79
N ASP A 163 -16.07 16.72 -12.48
CA ASP A 163 -15.18 17.41 -11.55
C ASP A 163 -13.74 16.88 -11.60
N PHE A 164 -13.55 15.68 -12.18
CA PHE A 164 -12.23 15.05 -12.36
C PHE A 164 -11.64 15.25 -13.76
N LEU A 165 -12.48 15.53 -14.72
CA LEU A 165 -12.03 15.84 -16.09
C LEU A 165 -11.83 17.34 -16.17
N GLY A 166 -10.68 17.85 -15.77
CA GLY A 166 -10.30 19.25 -15.92
C GLY A 166 -10.44 19.74 -17.38
N VAL A 167 -11.68 19.78 -17.87
CA VAL A 167 -12.05 20.28 -19.17
C VAL A 167 -12.57 21.69 -18.94
N SER A 168 -11.65 22.62 -19.13
CA SER A 168 -12.00 24.01 -19.45
C SER A 168 -12.58 24.09 -20.84
#